data_138bfb0d4632aeca6073d6b3caf80a1d
#
_entry.id   138bfb0d4632aeca6073d6b3caf80a1d
#
_cell.length_a   1.000
_cell.length_b   1.000
_cell.length_c   1.000
_cell.angle_alpha   90.00
_cell.angle_beta   90.00
_cell.angle_gamma   90.00
#
_symmetry.space_group_name_H-M   'P 1'
#
loop_
_entity.id
_entity.type
_entity.pdbx_description
1 polymer ?
#
loop_
_entity_poly.entity_id
_entity_poly.type
_entity_poly.pdbx_seq_one_letter_code
_entity_poly.pdbx_strand_id
1 'polypeptide(L)'
;MLTISKLRFITRVSIRFVLYFWYVAKLEIIFSIFLKIGQAIIPSLHLLVTKLLIDSISNVLQGDVAIDIVIKYLGLQAITMVLSHILIAIDRLNSIKMQNKITYATEEKIITKTSTIPILHFEKSEFYDQLLRVSSGQSQRVVEMFNGPLNILQNLLTLTTIIGLISTIHWITSISVVIFAIFPLIINIKVSKLNFKLNKEITPLTRLINYFLNLLKHRDSAKEIRVFQLQNHLIDRWRRLYVTYTRKKFSFEVYSTYLRTGTEIFTTLLIAVNLGFIIWVGIKNKLTIGDYTAITQAFVSVQGILVSLSYSVSSLYANALAIQELIQFLEMSDELTTEYNNIDKSFSNEDK
;
A
#
# COMPACT_ATOMS: atom_id res chain seq x y z
N MET A 1 3.64 -3.77 -17.56
CA MET A 1 4.26 -4.92 -16.87
C MET A 1 5.33 -4.42 -15.95
N LEU A 2 5.29 -4.75 -14.67
CA LEU A 2 6.47 -4.70 -13.83
C LEU A 2 7.46 -5.67 -14.48
N THR A 3 8.58 -5.17 -14.98
CA THR A 3 9.62 -6.02 -15.53
C THR A 3 10.05 -7.00 -14.43
N ILE A 4 10.32 -8.26 -14.78
CA ILE A 4 10.77 -9.30 -13.83
C ILE A 4 11.93 -8.80 -12.96
N SER A 5 12.77 -7.92 -13.51
CA SER A 5 13.85 -7.23 -12.79
C SER A 5 13.34 -6.33 -11.65
N LYS A 6 12.24 -5.60 -11.84
CA LYS A 6 11.65 -4.74 -10.80
C LYS A 6 10.98 -5.55 -9.69
N LEU A 7 10.31 -6.64 -10.04
CA LEU A 7 9.77 -7.58 -9.04
C LEU A 7 10.89 -8.21 -8.20
N ARG A 8 11.96 -8.69 -8.84
CA ARG A 8 13.15 -9.21 -8.13
C ARG A 8 13.79 -8.15 -7.24
N PHE A 9 13.81 -6.90 -7.67
CA PHE A 9 14.32 -5.78 -6.87
C PHE A 9 13.45 -5.57 -5.61
N ILE A 10 12.12 -5.44 -5.77
CA ILE A 10 11.19 -5.28 -4.64
C ILE A 10 11.35 -6.42 -3.64
N THR A 11 11.29 -7.67 -4.12
CA THR A 11 11.39 -8.85 -3.24
C THR A 11 12.73 -8.89 -2.49
N ARG A 12 13.84 -8.59 -3.15
CA ARG A 12 15.17 -8.55 -2.52
C ARG A 12 15.25 -7.49 -1.43
N VAL A 13 14.80 -6.26 -1.71
CA VAL A 13 14.80 -5.17 -0.74
C VAL A 13 13.83 -5.46 0.41
N SER A 14 12.62 -5.96 0.12
CA SER A 14 11.65 -6.34 1.15
C SER A 14 12.16 -7.44 2.07
N ILE A 15 12.76 -8.50 1.51
CA ILE A 15 13.31 -9.61 2.32
C ILE A 15 14.46 -9.12 3.20
N ARG A 16 15.41 -8.34 2.63
CA ARG A 16 16.54 -7.80 3.37
C ARG A 16 16.08 -6.88 4.50
N PHE A 17 15.08 -6.06 4.22
CA PHE A 17 14.49 -5.16 5.20
C PHE A 17 13.73 -5.92 6.31
N VAL A 18 12.88 -6.89 5.95
CA VAL A 18 12.18 -7.73 6.92
C VAL A 18 13.17 -8.48 7.80
N LEU A 19 14.23 -9.07 7.25
CA LEU A 19 15.27 -9.74 8.04
C LEU A 19 15.99 -8.79 8.99
N TYR A 20 16.24 -7.54 8.57
CA TYR A 20 16.92 -6.54 9.37
C TYR A 20 16.11 -6.10 10.61
N PHE A 21 14.78 -6.05 10.49
CA PHE A 21 13.87 -5.65 11.57
C PHE A 21 13.08 -6.81 12.19
N TRP A 22 13.31 -8.06 11.73
CA TRP A 22 12.61 -9.23 12.22
C TRP A 22 12.66 -9.37 13.74
N TYR A 23 13.84 -9.17 14.32
CA TYR A 23 14.02 -9.30 15.76
C TYR A 23 13.33 -8.22 16.59
N VAL A 24 13.08 -7.05 15.99
CA VAL A 24 12.47 -5.90 16.67
C VAL A 24 10.98 -6.10 16.93
N ALA A 25 10.27 -6.69 15.94
CA ALA A 25 8.81 -6.78 15.96
C ALA A 25 8.30 -8.20 15.60
N LYS A 26 9.05 -9.25 15.94
CA LYS A 26 8.74 -10.64 15.56
C LYS A 26 7.32 -11.07 15.96
N LEU A 27 6.92 -10.79 17.21
CA LEU A 27 5.60 -11.19 17.71
C LEU A 27 4.46 -10.45 17.00
N GLU A 28 4.64 -9.16 16.79
CA GLU A 28 3.66 -8.31 16.09
C GLU A 28 3.49 -8.73 14.62
N ILE A 29 4.57 -9.11 13.94
CA ILE A 29 4.54 -9.60 12.55
C ILE A 29 3.80 -10.93 12.47
N ILE A 30 4.13 -11.90 13.33
CA ILE A 30 3.46 -13.21 13.36
C ILE A 30 1.96 -13.03 13.66
N PHE A 31 1.63 -12.18 14.63
CA PHE A 31 0.25 -11.90 15.01
C PHE A 31 -0.51 -11.20 13.85
N SER A 32 0.13 -10.25 13.13
CA SER A 32 -0.46 -9.66 11.93
C SER A 32 -0.76 -10.70 10.84
N ILE A 33 0.14 -11.66 10.60
CA ILE A 33 -0.10 -12.72 9.61
C ILE A 33 -1.34 -13.52 9.99
N PHE A 34 -1.48 -13.90 11.26
CA PHE A 34 -2.65 -14.64 11.75
C PHE A 34 -3.94 -13.83 11.58
N LEU A 35 -3.92 -12.54 11.95
CA LEU A 35 -5.07 -11.65 11.78
C LEU A 35 -5.45 -11.47 10.31
N LYS A 36 -4.45 -11.33 9.41
CA LYS A 36 -4.68 -11.19 7.96
C LYS A 36 -5.31 -12.43 7.35
N ILE A 37 -4.92 -13.62 7.80
CA ILE A 37 -5.56 -14.88 7.39
C ILE A 37 -7.03 -14.92 7.86
N GLY A 38 -7.29 -14.59 9.13
CA GLY A 38 -8.65 -14.48 9.64
C GLY A 38 -9.51 -13.48 8.86
N GLN A 39 -8.99 -12.27 8.62
CA GLN A 39 -9.67 -11.24 7.85
C GLN A 39 -9.90 -11.65 6.38
N ALA A 40 -9.05 -12.49 5.79
CA ALA A 40 -9.20 -12.96 4.42
C ALA A 40 -10.38 -13.91 4.21
N ILE A 41 -10.79 -14.64 5.25
CA ILE A 41 -11.88 -15.61 5.18
C ILE A 41 -13.25 -14.94 5.40
N ILE A 42 -13.31 -13.87 6.20
CA ILE A 42 -14.57 -13.22 6.59
C ILE A 42 -15.43 -12.78 5.39
N PRO A 43 -14.90 -12.15 4.32
CA PRO A 43 -15.72 -11.74 3.19
C PRO A 43 -16.47 -12.91 2.52
N SER A 44 -15.83 -14.06 2.38
CA SER A 44 -16.48 -15.25 1.83
C SER A 44 -17.53 -15.85 2.77
N LEU A 45 -17.28 -15.86 4.08
CA LEU A 45 -18.30 -16.25 5.08
C LEU A 45 -19.50 -15.29 5.05
N HIS A 46 -19.25 -13.99 4.95
CA HIS A 46 -20.31 -12.99 4.85
C HIS A 46 -21.19 -13.21 3.60
N LEU A 47 -20.57 -13.49 2.44
CA LEU A 47 -21.29 -13.84 1.22
C LEU A 47 -22.15 -15.10 1.39
N LEU A 48 -21.62 -16.15 2.01
CA LEU A 48 -22.31 -17.40 2.25
C LEU A 48 -23.53 -17.20 3.19
N VAL A 49 -23.34 -16.47 4.29
CA VAL A 49 -24.42 -16.18 5.24
C VAL A 49 -25.49 -15.29 4.58
N THR A 50 -25.08 -14.30 3.76
CA THR A 50 -26.03 -13.45 3.00
C THR A 50 -26.85 -14.29 2.03
N LYS A 51 -26.23 -15.25 1.31
CA LYS A 51 -26.95 -16.21 0.47
C LYS A 51 -27.99 -16.97 1.27
N LEU A 52 -27.60 -17.61 2.37
CA LEU A 52 -28.50 -18.42 3.22
C LEU A 52 -29.63 -17.59 3.82
N LEU A 53 -29.35 -16.33 4.22
CA LEU A 53 -30.36 -15.41 4.74
C LEU A 53 -31.41 -15.10 3.66
N ILE A 54 -30.99 -14.74 2.46
CA ILE A 54 -31.89 -14.37 1.37
C ILE A 54 -32.71 -15.58 0.91
N ASP A 55 -32.10 -16.78 0.81
CA ASP A 55 -32.83 -18.00 0.48
C ASP A 55 -33.86 -18.34 1.56
N SER A 56 -33.51 -18.18 2.83
CA SER A 56 -34.49 -18.41 3.93
C SER A 56 -35.65 -17.42 3.90
N ILE A 57 -35.40 -16.13 3.59
CA ILE A 57 -36.46 -15.13 3.40
C ILE A 57 -37.38 -15.53 2.25
N SER A 58 -36.81 -15.95 1.12
CA SER A 58 -37.59 -16.39 -0.04
C SER A 58 -38.50 -17.58 0.31
N ASN A 59 -37.97 -18.57 1.03
CA ASN A 59 -38.73 -19.75 1.46
C ASN A 59 -39.83 -19.43 2.49
N VAL A 60 -39.59 -18.48 3.39
CA VAL A 60 -40.64 -18.03 4.32
C VAL A 60 -41.78 -17.32 3.59
N LEU A 61 -41.45 -16.50 2.56
CA LEU A 61 -42.47 -15.83 1.73
C LEU A 61 -43.32 -16.81 0.92
N GLN A 62 -42.76 -18.00 0.59
CA GLN A 62 -43.48 -19.09 -0.09
C GLN A 62 -44.28 -19.98 0.88
N GLY A 63 -44.13 -19.78 2.18
CA GLY A 63 -44.81 -20.53 3.22
C GLY A 63 -44.15 -21.85 3.62
N ASP A 64 -42.94 -22.15 3.09
CA ASP A 64 -42.26 -23.43 3.26
C ASP A 64 -41.48 -23.57 4.56
N VAL A 65 -41.13 -22.43 5.23
CA VAL A 65 -40.20 -22.44 6.36
C VAL A 65 -40.64 -21.47 7.47
N ALA A 66 -40.34 -21.81 8.73
CA ALA A 66 -40.62 -20.96 9.89
C ALA A 66 -39.69 -19.73 9.96
N ILE A 67 -40.19 -18.62 10.46
CA ILE A 67 -39.50 -17.33 10.61
C ILE A 67 -38.23 -17.44 11.48
N ASP A 68 -38.17 -18.40 12.40
CA ASP A 68 -37.07 -18.64 13.33
C ASP A 68 -35.72 -18.87 12.58
N ILE A 69 -35.78 -19.48 11.39
CA ILE A 69 -34.58 -19.71 10.56
C ILE A 69 -34.03 -18.40 10.00
N VAL A 70 -34.92 -17.47 9.61
CA VAL A 70 -34.49 -16.13 9.14
C VAL A 70 -33.81 -15.36 10.29
N ILE A 71 -34.41 -15.41 11.51
CA ILE A 71 -33.82 -14.76 12.70
C ILE A 71 -32.44 -15.34 13.00
N LYS A 72 -32.25 -16.66 12.88
CA LYS A 72 -30.95 -17.34 13.07
C LYS A 72 -29.91 -16.83 12.08
N TYR A 73 -30.22 -16.76 10.78
CA TYR A 73 -29.26 -16.30 9.77
C TYR A 73 -29.00 -14.80 9.87
N LEU A 74 -30.00 -14.01 10.28
CA LEU A 74 -29.81 -12.58 10.57
C LEU A 74 -28.86 -12.37 11.75
N GLY A 75 -29.03 -13.16 12.83
CA GLY A 75 -28.07 -13.17 13.95
C GLY A 75 -26.65 -13.56 13.52
N LEU A 76 -26.52 -14.58 12.67
CA LEU A 76 -25.22 -15.00 12.14
C LEU A 76 -24.58 -13.91 11.25
N GLN A 77 -25.39 -13.21 10.44
CA GLN A 77 -24.95 -12.06 9.65
C GLN A 77 -24.39 -10.94 10.55
N ALA A 78 -25.12 -10.59 11.61
CA ALA A 78 -24.67 -9.59 12.57
C ALA A 78 -23.34 -10.01 13.25
N ILE A 79 -23.22 -11.28 13.64
CA ILE A 79 -22.00 -11.82 14.24
C ILE A 79 -20.82 -11.72 13.28
N THR A 80 -20.98 -12.09 12.00
CA THR A 80 -19.89 -12.00 11.02
C THR A 80 -19.44 -10.56 10.77
N MET A 81 -20.38 -9.59 10.76
CA MET A 81 -20.07 -8.15 10.66
C MET A 81 -19.29 -7.65 11.88
N VAL A 82 -19.79 -7.95 13.10
CA VAL A 82 -19.13 -7.56 14.35
C VAL A 82 -17.72 -8.17 14.43
N LEU A 83 -17.57 -9.46 14.10
CA LEU A 83 -16.28 -10.15 14.08
C LEU A 83 -15.30 -9.48 13.11
N SER A 84 -15.77 -9.08 11.92
CA SER A 84 -14.96 -8.33 10.95
C SER A 84 -14.43 -7.04 11.57
N HIS A 85 -15.28 -6.22 12.19
CA HIS A 85 -14.87 -4.98 12.82
C HIS A 85 -13.89 -5.19 13.98
N ILE A 86 -14.11 -6.22 14.79
CA ILE A 86 -13.20 -6.57 15.89
C ILE A 86 -11.82 -6.95 15.35
N LEU A 87 -11.75 -7.82 14.33
CA LEU A 87 -10.45 -8.21 13.75
C LEU A 87 -9.73 -7.04 13.09
N ILE A 88 -10.44 -6.13 12.43
CA ILE A 88 -9.86 -4.91 11.87
C ILE A 88 -9.33 -4.00 12.98
N ALA A 89 -10.06 -3.84 14.08
CA ALA A 89 -9.63 -3.01 15.21
C ALA A 89 -8.37 -3.58 15.88
N ILE A 90 -8.33 -4.89 16.12
CA ILE A 90 -7.18 -5.57 16.70
C ILE A 90 -5.95 -5.46 15.78
N ASP A 91 -6.12 -5.67 14.46
CA ASP A 91 -5.05 -5.52 13.47
C ASP A 91 -4.50 -4.09 13.43
N ARG A 92 -5.37 -3.09 13.51
CA ARG A 92 -4.98 -1.68 13.57
C ARG A 92 -4.14 -1.37 14.83
N LEU A 93 -4.56 -1.85 15.99
CA LEU A 93 -3.81 -1.66 17.24
C LEU A 93 -2.45 -2.36 17.18
N ASN A 94 -2.41 -3.59 16.66
CA ASN A 94 -1.16 -4.33 16.47
C ASN A 94 -0.22 -3.63 15.46
N SER A 95 -0.77 -3.11 14.36
CA SER A 95 -0.02 -2.33 13.37
C SER A 95 0.57 -1.06 13.97
N ILE A 96 -0.17 -0.33 14.82
CA ILE A 96 0.35 0.86 15.53
C ILE A 96 1.49 0.47 16.47
N LYS A 97 1.34 -0.62 17.25
CA LYS A 97 2.38 -1.11 18.15
C LYS A 97 3.65 -1.52 17.38
N MET A 98 3.47 -2.26 16.28
CA MET A 98 4.55 -2.64 15.38
C MET A 98 5.25 -1.40 14.80
N GLN A 99 4.46 -0.42 14.34
CA GLN A 99 4.95 0.86 13.82
C GLN A 99 5.85 1.56 14.82
N ASN A 100 5.38 1.74 16.06
CA ASN A 100 6.14 2.44 17.09
C ASN A 100 7.49 1.75 17.38
N LYS A 101 7.51 0.41 17.47
CA LYS A 101 8.75 -0.36 17.69
C LYS A 101 9.74 -0.21 16.53
N ILE A 102 9.24 -0.33 15.30
CA ILE A 102 10.09 -0.25 14.09
C ILE A 102 10.60 1.17 13.89
N THR A 103 9.75 2.19 14.12
CA THR A 103 10.14 3.60 14.05
C THR A 103 11.24 3.88 15.06
N TYR A 104 11.04 3.51 16.33
CA TYR A 104 12.05 3.69 17.38
C TYR A 104 13.39 3.03 16.99
N ALA A 105 13.37 1.76 16.60
CA ALA A 105 14.58 1.05 16.20
C ALA A 105 15.26 1.64 14.94
N THR A 106 14.47 2.21 14.03
CA THR A 106 15.01 2.88 12.83
C THR A 106 15.69 4.19 13.19
N GLU A 107 15.02 5.02 13.99
CA GLU A 107 15.57 6.30 14.48
C GLU A 107 16.85 6.07 15.31
N GLU A 108 16.82 5.11 16.24
CA GLU A 108 17.99 4.73 17.06
C GLU A 108 19.18 4.35 16.16
N LYS A 109 18.95 3.52 15.14
CA LYS A 109 20.01 3.12 14.21
C LYS A 109 20.53 4.28 13.36
N ILE A 110 19.65 5.19 12.90
CA ILE A 110 20.05 6.39 12.16
C ILE A 110 20.91 7.29 13.06
N ILE A 111 20.49 7.55 14.29
CA ILE A 111 21.21 8.40 15.24
C ILE A 111 22.58 7.77 15.57
N THR A 112 22.62 6.49 15.92
CA THR A 112 23.86 5.77 16.21
C THR A 112 24.80 5.82 15.01
N LYS A 113 24.28 5.54 13.80
CA LYS A 113 25.09 5.58 12.58
C LYS A 113 25.62 6.98 12.28
N THR A 114 24.78 8.02 12.41
CA THR A 114 25.19 9.40 12.21
C THR A 114 26.28 9.83 13.20
N SER A 115 26.28 9.30 14.43
CA SER A 115 27.29 9.61 15.45
C SER A 115 28.64 8.90 15.22
N THR A 116 28.68 7.85 14.39
CA THR A 116 29.91 7.04 14.11
C THR A 116 30.50 7.27 12.73
N ILE A 117 29.81 8.01 11.86
CA ILE A 117 30.30 8.35 10.50
C ILE A 117 31.45 9.37 10.61
N PRO A 118 32.53 9.23 9.78
CA PRO A 118 33.66 10.16 9.75
C PRO A 118 33.23 11.61 9.49
N ILE A 119 33.81 12.55 10.22
CA ILE A 119 33.50 14.00 10.12
C ILE A 119 33.65 14.52 8.68
N LEU A 120 34.56 13.95 7.90
CA LEU A 120 34.77 14.28 6.49
C LEU A 120 33.50 14.15 5.62
N HIS A 121 32.58 13.26 5.97
CA HIS A 121 31.30 13.13 5.27
C HIS A 121 30.38 14.32 5.52
N PHE A 122 30.45 14.96 6.69
CA PHE A 122 29.65 16.13 7.03
C PHE A 122 30.06 17.39 6.24
N GLU A 123 31.26 17.43 5.65
CA GLU A 123 31.69 18.52 4.76
C GLU A 123 31.08 18.41 3.36
N LYS A 124 30.51 17.26 3.00
CA LYS A 124 29.91 17.03 1.69
C LYS A 124 28.42 17.35 1.69
N SER A 125 27.98 18.24 0.81
CA SER A 125 26.54 18.59 0.67
C SER A 125 25.68 17.37 0.31
N GLU A 126 26.23 16.41 -0.44
CA GLU A 126 25.53 15.18 -0.82
C GLU A 126 25.15 14.30 0.37
N PHE A 127 25.99 14.28 1.42
CA PHE A 127 25.72 13.57 2.66
C PHE A 127 24.54 14.18 3.43
N TYR A 128 24.48 15.52 3.53
CA TYR A 128 23.33 16.21 4.14
C TYR A 128 22.02 15.94 3.39
N ASP A 129 22.06 15.96 2.07
CA ASP A 129 20.91 15.60 1.24
C ASP A 129 20.46 14.15 1.48
N GLN A 130 21.41 13.23 1.65
CA GLN A 130 21.12 11.83 1.96
C GLN A 130 20.56 11.69 3.37
N LEU A 131 21.16 12.34 4.38
CA LEU A 131 20.69 12.33 5.76
C LEU A 131 19.26 12.90 5.86
N LEU A 132 18.96 14.00 5.18
CA LEU A 132 17.62 14.58 5.10
C LEU A 132 16.61 13.61 4.46
N ARG A 133 17.01 12.90 3.39
CA ARG A 133 16.13 11.88 2.76
C ARG A 133 15.89 10.68 3.67
N VAL A 134 16.90 10.27 4.43
CA VAL A 134 16.84 9.13 5.34
C VAL A 134 16.08 9.47 6.63
N SER A 135 16.16 10.71 7.14
CA SER A 135 15.46 11.13 8.36
C SER A 135 14.03 11.62 8.10
N SER A 136 13.71 12.16 6.92
CA SER A 136 12.39 12.71 6.64
C SER A 136 11.39 11.67 6.13
N GLY A 137 10.36 11.37 6.93
CA GLY A 137 9.21 10.53 6.54
C GLY A 137 9.53 9.04 6.35
N GLN A 138 10.68 8.56 6.83
CA GLN A 138 11.07 7.16 6.72
C GLN A 138 10.21 6.24 7.59
N SER A 139 9.83 6.67 8.77
CA SER A 139 9.03 5.88 9.70
C SER A 139 7.74 5.34 9.07
N GLN A 140 7.02 6.17 8.32
CA GLN A 140 5.81 5.73 7.61
C GLN A 140 6.12 4.77 6.47
N ARG A 141 7.18 5.03 5.68
CA ARG A 141 7.60 4.16 4.56
C ARG A 141 8.09 2.79 5.04
N VAL A 142 8.80 2.78 6.18
CA VAL A 142 9.25 1.57 6.86
C VAL A 142 8.04 0.70 7.23
N VAL A 143 7.01 1.29 7.81
CA VAL A 143 5.77 0.59 8.19
C VAL A 143 5.02 0.06 6.98
N GLU A 144 4.88 0.87 5.94
CA GLU A 144 4.24 0.45 4.69
C GLU A 144 5.00 -0.70 4.00
N MET A 145 6.33 -0.76 4.19
CA MET A 145 7.15 -1.86 3.68
C MET A 145 6.86 -3.20 4.37
N PHE A 146 6.40 -3.19 5.64
CA PHE A 146 5.89 -4.38 6.32
C PHE A 146 4.44 -4.69 5.97
N ASN A 147 3.57 -3.69 6.03
CA ASN A 147 2.14 -3.87 5.80
C ASN A 147 1.81 -4.21 4.33
N GLY A 148 2.60 -3.71 3.38
CA GLY A 148 2.37 -3.94 1.97
C GLY A 148 2.34 -5.42 1.56
N PRO A 149 3.37 -6.24 1.87
CA PRO A 149 3.34 -7.68 1.62
C PRO A 149 2.21 -8.41 2.34
N LEU A 150 1.90 -8.02 3.59
CA LEU A 150 0.81 -8.62 4.36
C LEU A 150 -0.56 -8.31 3.74
N ASN A 151 -0.77 -7.09 3.25
CA ASN A 151 -1.99 -6.72 2.53
C ASN A 151 -2.11 -7.44 1.18
N ILE A 152 -1.01 -7.66 0.47
CA ILE A 152 -1.00 -8.47 -0.76
C ILE A 152 -1.39 -9.92 -0.44
N LEU A 153 -0.80 -10.51 0.59
CA LEU A 153 -1.13 -11.86 1.04
C LEU A 153 -2.62 -11.98 1.41
N GLN A 154 -3.13 -11.06 2.22
CA GLN A 154 -4.55 -10.99 2.58
C GLN A 154 -5.44 -10.92 1.35
N ASN A 155 -5.16 -9.99 0.43
CA ASN A 155 -5.95 -9.80 -0.78
C ASN A 155 -5.95 -11.05 -1.69
N LEU A 156 -4.81 -11.72 -1.84
CA LEU A 156 -4.71 -12.97 -2.60
C LEU A 156 -5.51 -14.09 -1.94
N LEU A 157 -5.41 -14.25 -0.61
CA LEU A 157 -6.20 -15.23 0.13
C LEU A 157 -7.70 -14.92 0.02
N THR A 158 -8.11 -13.65 0.14
CA THR A 158 -9.52 -13.27 -0.02
C THR A 158 -10.03 -13.55 -1.42
N LEU A 159 -9.24 -13.30 -2.46
CA LEU A 159 -9.62 -13.68 -3.84
C LEU A 159 -9.83 -15.18 -3.98
N THR A 160 -8.92 -16.00 -3.45
CA THR A 160 -9.05 -17.47 -3.53
C THR A 160 -10.26 -17.98 -2.77
N THR A 161 -10.57 -17.43 -1.59
CA THR A 161 -11.75 -17.83 -0.81
C THR A 161 -13.06 -17.42 -1.47
N ILE A 162 -13.16 -16.21 -2.06
CA ILE A 162 -14.35 -15.76 -2.78
C ILE A 162 -14.55 -16.56 -4.07
N ILE A 163 -13.51 -16.74 -4.88
CA ILE A 163 -13.58 -17.54 -6.11
C ILE A 163 -13.94 -18.99 -5.80
N GLY A 164 -13.35 -19.57 -4.74
CA GLY A 164 -13.67 -20.90 -4.25
C GLY A 164 -15.15 -21.04 -3.90
N LEU A 165 -15.70 -20.08 -3.15
CA LEU A 165 -17.12 -20.08 -2.78
C LEU A 165 -18.03 -19.96 -4.01
N ILE A 166 -17.75 -19.07 -4.97
CA ILE A 166 -18.58 -18.94 -6.17
C ILE A 166 -18.50 -20.21 -7.02
N SER A 167 -17.35 -20.87 -7.09
CA SER A 167 -17.19 -22.10 -7.87
C SER A 167 -18.01 -23.27 -7.31
N THR A 168 -18.33 -23.28 -6.02
CA THR A 168 -19.27 -24.25 -5.43
C THR A 168 -20.72 -24.00 -5.80
N ILE A 169 -21.07 -22.75 -6.13
CA ILE A 169 -22.42 -22.40 -6.60
C ILE A 169 -22.54 -22.75 -8.11
N HIS A 170 -21.66 -22.16 -8.93
CA HIS A 170 -21.62 -22.45 -10.34
C HIS A 170 -20.24 -22.08 -10.95
N TRP A 171 -19.54 -23.04 -11.57
CA TRP A 171 -18.17 -22.84 -12.06
C TRP A 171 -18.05 -21.84 -13.20
N ILE A 172 -19.06 -21.75 -14.10
CA ILE A 172 -19.06 -20.79 -15.23
C ILE A 172 -19.16 -19.36 -14.73
N THR A 173 -19.95 -19.10 -13.69
CA THR A 173 -20.07 -17.75 -13.09
C THR A 173 -18.77 -17.32 -12.40
N SER A 174 -18.02 -18.24 -11.81
CA SER A 174 -16.70 -17.98 -11.27
C SER A 174 -15.72 -17.50 -12.35
N ILE A 175 -15.71 -18.13 -13.51
CA ILE A 175 -14.89 -17.71 -14.64
C ILE A 175 -15.31 -16.33 -15.15
N SER A 176 -16.62 -16.05 -15.25
CA SER A 176 -17.10 -14.73 -15.69
C SER A 176 -16.63 -13.61 -14.78
N VAL A 177 -16.71 -13.79 -13.45
CA VAL A 177 -16.22 -12.82 -12.45
C VAL A 177 -14.74 -12.51 -12.67
N VAL A 178 -13.90 -13.52 -12.90
CA VAL A 178 -12.47 -13.33 -13.15
C VAL A 178 -12.21 -12.58 -14.45
N ILE A 179 -12.87 -12.96 -15.56
CA ILE A 179 -12.68 -12.33 -16.87
C ILE A 179 -13.04 -10.84 -16.81
N PHE A 180 -14.20 -10.50 -16.26
CA PHE A 180 -14.66 -9.12 -16.18
C PHE A 180 -13.83 -8.28 -15.19
N ALA A 181 -13.19 -8.89 -14.19
CA ALA A 181 -12.30 -8.20 -13.26
C ALA A 181 -10.94 -7.81 -13.87
N ILE A 182 -10.51 -8.40 -14.98
CA ILE A 182 -9.22 -8.11 -15.62
C ILE A 182 -9.18 -6.68 -16.19
N PHE A 183 -10.28 -6.19 -16.74
CA PHE A 183 -10.31 -4.87 -17.39
C PHE A 183 -9.99 -3.70 -16.43
N PRO A 184 -10.68 -3.55 -15.28
CA PRO A 184 -10.33 -2.53 -14.28
C PRO A 184 -8.89 -2.65 -13.79
N LEU A 185 -8.37 -3.87 -13.65
CA LEU A 185 -7.00 -4.12 -13.22
C LEU A 185 -5.99 -3.52 -14.21
N ILE A 186 -6.18 -3.72 -15.51
CA ILE A 186 -5.29 -3.16 -16.54
C ILE A 186 -5.27 -1.63 -16.47
N ILE A 187 -6.43 -0.99 -16.33
CA ILE A 187 -6.54 0.47 -16.24
C ILE A 187 -5.88 0.99 -14.96
N ASN A 188 -6.13 0.35 -13.81
CA ASN A 188 -5.49 0.73 -12.55
C ASN A 188 -3.97 0.63 -12.61
N ILE A 189 -3.41 -0.41 -13.24
CA ILE A 189 -1.97 -0.52 -13.48
C ILE A 189 -1.47 0.63 -14.36
N LYS A 190 -2.22 1.03 -15.39
CA LYS A 190 -1.85 2.16 -16.27
C LYS A 190 -1.83 3.48 -15.49
N VAL A 191 -2.86 3.76 -14.69
CA VAL A 191 -2.95 4.96 -13.84
C VAL A 191 -1.80 4.99 -12.81
N SER A 192 -1.50 3.86 -12.18
CA SER A 192 -0.38 3.75 -11.22
C SER A 192 0.97 4.06 -11.87
N LYS A 193 1.22 3.59 -13.10
CA LYS A 193 2.45 3.92 -13.85
C LYS A 193 2.54 5.40 -14.18
N LEU A 194 1.43 6.02 -14.59
CA LEU A 194 1.37 7.45 -14.88
C LEU A 194 1.64 8.27 -13.61
N ASN A 195 1.07 7.87 -12.47
CA ASN A 195 1.33 8.50 -11.18
C ASN A 195 2.81 8.42 -10.78
N PHE A 196 3.43 7.27 -10.97
CA PHE A 196 4.87 7.12 -10.73
C PHE A 196 5.71 8.03 -11.63
N LYS A 197 5.36 8.14 -12.93
CA LYS A 197 6.06 9.03 -13.87
C LYS A 197 5.92 10.49 -13.45
N LEU A 198 4.71 10.92 -13.09
CA LEU A 198 4.46 12.27 -12.59
C LEU A 198 5.30 12.56 -11.33
N ASN A 199 5.27 11.67 -10.35
CA ASN A 199 6.03 11.86 -9.12
C ASN A 199 7.53 12.05 -9.39
N LYS A 200 8.10 11.29 -10.33
CA LYS A 200 9.48 11.48 -10.77
C LYS A 200 9.72 12.87 -11.38
N GLU A 201 8.79 13.35 -12.18
CA GLU A 201 8.89 14.67 -12.84
C GLU A 201 8.71 15.86 -11.89
N ILE A 202 7.85 15.72 -10.86
CA ILE A 202 7.57 16.80 -9.91
C ILE A 202 8.56 16.84 -8.72
N THR A 203 9.28 15.75 -8.45
CA THR A 203 10.23 15.66 -7.33
C THR A 203 11.28 16.78 -7.34
N PRO A 204 11.94 17.12 -8.48
CA PRO A 204 12.88 18.24 -8.51
C PRO A 204 12.22 19.59 -8.22
N LEU A 205 10.99 19.81 -8.73
CA LEU A 205 10.21 21.03 -8.45
C LEU A 205 9.86 21.12 -6.97
N THR A 206 9.44 20.03 -6.36
CA THR A 206 9.10 19.97 -4.93
C THR A 206 10.32 20.30 -4.06
N ARG A 207 11.51 19.81 -4.43
CA ARG A 207 12.77 20.15 -3.73
C ARG A 207 13.06 21.65 -3.79
N LEU A 208 12.95 22.26 -4.97
CA LEU A 208 13.16 23.71 -5.13
C LEU A 208 12.12 24.53 -4.37
N ILE A 209 10.86 24.13 -4.41
CA ILE A 209 9.77 24.78 -3.65
C ILE A 209 10.08 24.74 -2.15
N ASN A 210 10.46 23.58 -1.62
CA ASN A 210 10.80 23.39 -0.21
C ASN A 210 12.07 24.17 0.18
N TYR A 211 13.08 24.23 -0.70
CA TYR A 211 14.27 25.02 -0.49
C TYR A 211 13.93 26.50 -0.30
N PHE A 212 13.17 27.11 -1.23
CA PHE A 212 12.76 28.52 -1.09
C PHE A 212 11.85 28.74 0.11
N LEU A 213 10.97 27.79 0.43
CA LEU A 213 10.11 27.84 1.61
C LEU A 213 10.93 27.86 2.90
N ASN A 214 11.91 26.98 3.00
CA ASN A 214 12.80 26.89 4.15
C ASN A 214 13.67 28.16 4.25
N LEU A 215 14.24 28.62 3.15
CA LEU A 215 15.04 29.83 3.10
C LEU A 215 14.26 31.06 3.61
N LEU A 216 12.99 31.20 3.21
CA LEU A 216 12.12 32.31 3.64
C LEU A 216 11.65 32.18 5.11
N LYS A 217 11.65 30.99 5.70
CA LYS A 217 11.19 30.74 7.07
C LYS A 217 12.31 30.59 8.10
N HIS A 218 13.55 30.31 7.67
CA HIS A 218 14.67 30.09 8.58
C HIS A 218 15.19 31.37 9.19
N ARG A 219 15.53 31.30 10.48
CA ARG A 219 16.08 32.43 11.24
C ARG A 219 17.40 32.90 10.67
N ASP A 220 18.26 32.00 10.25
CA ASP A 220 19.63 32.29 9.82
C ASP A 220 19.68 33.12 8.55
N SER A 221 18.81 32.84 7.59
CA SER A 221 18.68 33.55 6.33
C SER A 221 17.86 34.85 6.45
N ALA A 222 17.08 35.02 7.53
CA ALA A 222 16.15 36.12 7.67
C ALA A 222 16.86 37.51 7.69
N LYS A 223 18.07 37.60 8.25
CA LYS A 223 18.87 38.85 8.29
C LYS A 223 19.34 39.22 6.89
N GLU A 224 19.93 38.29 6.16
CA GLU A 224 20.44 38.50 4.80
C GLU A 224 19.33 38.87 3.83
N ILE A 225 18.21 38.14 3.87
CA ILE A 225 17.05 38.42 3.03
C ILE A 225 16.54 39.84 3.22
N ARG A 226 16.53 40.35 4.47
CA ARG A 226 16.07 41.71 4.79
C ARG A 226 17.10 42.77 4.40
N VAL A 227 18.39 42.53 4.69
CA VAL A 227 19.47 43.49 4.36
C VAL A 227 19.57 43.69 2.85
N PHE A 228 19.47 42.57 2.07
CA PHE A 228 19.56 42.65 0.61
C PHE A 228 18.19 42.86 -0.07
N GLN A 229 17.10 43.04 0.70
CA GLN A 229 15.73 43.25 0.20
C GLN A 229 15.26 42.19 -0.80
N LEU A 230 15.68 40.90 -0.60
CA LEU A 230 15.45 39.80 -1.53
C LEU A 230 14.06 39.16 -1.37
N GLN A 231 13.26 39.55 -0.37
CA GLN A 231 12.00 38.90 -0.03
C GLN A 231 11.05 38.78 -1.22
N ASN A 232 10.83 39.84 -1.97
CA ASN A 232 9.91 39.84 -3.11
C ASN A 232 10.43 38.98 -4.24
N HIS A 233 11.73 39.03 -4.53
CA HIS A 233 12.36 38.22 -5.56
C HIS A 233 12.22 36.69 -5.25
N LEU A 234 12.51 36.30 -4.01
CA LEU A 234 12.42 34.90 -3.57
C LEU A 234 10.97 34.40 -3.55
N ILE A 235 10.02 35.23 -3.08
CA ILE A 235 8.59 34.92 -3.08
C ILE A 235 8.08 34.73 -4.51
N ASP A 236 8.46 35.59 -5.45
CA ASP A 236 8.03 35.49 -6.85
C ASP A 236 8.63 34.24 -7.53
N ARG A 237 9.87 33.88 -7.17
CA ARG A 237 10.49 32.66 -7.68
C ARG A 237 9.81 31.41 -7.13
N TRP A 238 9.52 31.37 -5.82
CA TRP A 238 8.74 30.33 -5.18
C TRP A 238 7.34 30.21 -5.81
N ARG A 239 6.63 31.32 -6.00
CA ARG A 239 5.29 31.38 -6.60
C ARG A 239 5.27 30.76 -8.00
N ARG A 240 6.23 31.11 -8.86
CA ARG A 240 6.34 30.55 -10.23
C ARG A 240 6.55 29.04 -10.20
N LEU A 241 7.42 28.54 -9.33
CA LEU A 241 7.66 27.11 -9.18
C LEU A 241 6.41 26.40 -8.65
N TYR A 242 5.75 26.98 -7.65
CA TYR A 242 4.55 26.41 -7.05
C TYR A 242 3.39 26.33 -8.03
N VAL A 243 3.16 27.38 -8.83
CA VAL A 243 2.14 27.40 -9.89
C VAL A 243 2.45 26.32 -10.94
N THR A 244 3.72 26.17 -11.34
CA THR A 244 4.13 25.15 -12.31
C THR A 244 3.88 23.74 -11.75
N TYR A 245 4.24 23.50 -10.50
CA TYR A 245 3.98 22.24 -9.78
C TYR A 245 2.48 21.94 -9.72
N THR A 246 1.68 22.90 -9.25
CA THR A 246 0.22 22.73 -9.10
C THR A 246 -0.45 22.48 -10.44
N ARG A 247 -0.05 23.18 -11.52
CA ARG A 247 -0.59 22.97 -12.88
C ARG A 247 -0.28 21.53 -13.36
N LYS A 248 0.95 21.07 -13.21
CA LYS A 248 1.33 19.70 -13.60
C LYS A 248 0.54 18.65 -12.81
N LYS A 249 0.43 18.82 -11.49
CA LYS A 249 -0.31 17.94 -10.61
C LYS A 249 -1.80 17.93 -10.97
N PHE A 250 -2.40 19.10 -11.17
CA PHE A 250 -3.81 19.23 -11.53
C PHE A 250 -4.11 18.59 -12.89
N SER A 251 -3.29 18.84 -13.92
CA SER A 251 -3.47 18.17 -15.23
C SER A 251 -3.44 16.65 -15.14
N PHE A 252 -2.55 16.12 -14.30
CA PHE A 252 -2.50 14.68 -14.05
C PHE A 252 -3.75 14.19 -13.31
N GLU A 253 -4.19 14.90 -12.25
CA GLU A 253 -5.39 14.51 -11.49
C GLU A 253 -6.63 14.53 -12.40
N VAL A 254 -6.79 15.54 -13.25
CA VAL A 254 -7.86 15.59 -14.24
C VAL A 254 -7.80 14.38 -15.16
N TYR A 255 -6.64 14.09 -15.76
CA TYR A 255 -6.48 12.94 -16.65
C TYR A 255 -6.72 11.61 -15.95
N SER A 256 -6.18 11.44 -14.73
CA SER A 256 -6.36 10.21 -13.93
C SER A 256 -7.83 10.02 -13.52
N THR A 257 -8.52 11.12 -13.18
CA THR A 257 -9.94 11.11 -12.85
C THR A 257 -10.78 10.69 -14.06
N TYR A 258 -10.54 11.25 -15.24
CA TYR A 258 -11.25 10.80 -16.46
C TYR A 258 -11.04 9.31 -16.75
N LEU A 259 -9.80 8.81 -16.59
CA LEU A 259 -9.52 7.38 -16.78
C LEU A 259 -10.26 6.51 -15.74
N ARG A 260 -10.25 6.94 -14.47
CA ARG A 260 -10.94 6.20 -13.40
C ARG A 260 -12.45 6.22 -13.59
N THR A 261 -13.05 7.40 -13.79
CA THR A 261 -14.49 7.53 -14.00
C THR A 261 -14.94 6.76 -15.24
N GLY A 262 -14.19 6.86 -16.34
CA GLY A 262 -14.47 6.06 -17.54
C GLY A 262 -14.40 4.55 -17.26
N THR A 263 -13.44 4.11 -16.44
CA THR A 263 -13.33 2.71 -16.00
C THR A 263 -14.51 2.31 -15.12
N GLU A 264 -14.93 3.16 -14.19
CA GLU A 264 -16.07 2.90 -13.29
C GLU A 264 -17.37 2.78 -14.07
N ILE A 265 -17.63 3.69 -15.01
CA ILE A 265 -18.80 3.61 -15.90
C ILE A 265 -18.78 2.30 -16.70
N PHE A 266 -17.65 2.00 -17.35
CA PHE A 266 -17.52 0.77 -18.14
C PHE A 266 -17.67 -0.48 -17.26
N THR A 267 -17.12 -0.46 -16.07
CA THR A 267 -17.24 -1.54 -15.07
C THR A 267 -18.69 -1.74 -14.64
N THR A 268 -19.45 -0.65 -14.42
CA THR A 268 -20.87 -0.72 -14.08
C THR A 268 -21.67 -1.35 -15.22
N LEU A 269 -21.36 -1.02 -16.48
CA LEU A 269 -21.97 -1.68 -17.64
C LEU A 269 -21.61 -3.17 -17.71
N LEU A 270 -20.37 -3.53 -17.45
CA LEU A 270 -19.95 -4.93 -17.37
C LEU A 270 -20.67 -5.68 -16.24
N ILE A 271 -20.91 -5.04 -15.07
CA ILE A 271 -21.72 -5.62 -14.01
C ILE A 271 -23.11 -5.92 -14.53
N ALA A 272 -23.78 -4.96 -15.20
CA ALA A 272 -25.11 -5.15 -15.73
C ALA A 272 -25.17 -6.32 -16.75
N VAL A 273 -24.17 -6.43 -17.64
CA VAL A 273 -24.05 -7.54 -18.58
C VAL A 273 -23.83 -8.87 -17.85
N ASN A 274 -22.97 -8.89 -16.82
CA ASN A 274 -22.73 -10.08 -16.02
C ASN A 274 -23.99 -10.51 -15.26
N LEU A 275 -24.76 -9.57 -14.72
CA LEU A 275 -26.04 -9.84 -14.08
C LEU A 275 -27.03 -10.49 -15.06
N GLY A 276 -27.13 -9.97 -16.27
CA GLY A 276 -27.93 -10.59 -17.33
C GLY A 276 -27.49 -12.01 -17.67
N PHE A 277 -26.17 -12.24 -17.74
CA PHE A 277 -25.60 -13.58 -17.94
C PHE A 277 -25.91 -14.52 -16.79
N ILE A 278 -25.79 -14.08 -15.54
CA ILE A 278 -26.10 -14.89 -14.35
C ILE A 278 -27.58 -15.22 -14.29
N ILE A 279 -28.48 -14.30 -14.65
CA ILE A 279 -29.93 -14.56 -14.76
C ILE A 279 -30.17 -15.63 -15.82
N TRP A 280 -29.58 -15.49 -17.02
CA TRP A 280 -29.73 -16.47 -18.07
C TRP A 280 -29.26 -17.89 -17.69
N VAL A 281 -28.09 -17.98 -17.01
CA VAL A 281 -27.57 -19.22 -16.44
C VAL A 281 -28.48 -19.72 -15.32
N GLY A 282 -28.98 -18.82 -14.48
CA GLY A 282 -29.85 -19.14 -13.34
C GLY A 282 -31.17 -19.77 -13.75
N ILE A 283 -31.81 -19.27 -14.80
CA ILE A 283 -33.04 -19.85 -15.34
C ILE A 283 -32.81 -21.29 -15.81
N LYS A 284 -31.65 -21.57 -16.44
CA LYS A 284 -31.30 -22.93 -16.89
C LYS A 284 -30.94 -23.88 -15.77
N ASN A 285 -30.26 -23.41 -14.73
CA ASN A 285 -29.67 -24.24 -13.66
C ASN A 285 -30.43 -24.13 -12.32
N LYS A 286 -31.58 -23.47 -12.27
CA LYS A 286 -32.42 -23.28 -11.08
C LYS A 286 -31.66 -22.64 -9.90
N LEU A 287 -30.83 -21.58 -10.19
CA LEU A 287 -30.17 -20.82 -9.14
C LEU A 287 -31.18 -20.13 -8.24
N THR A 288 -30.88 -20.08 -6.94
CA THR A 288 -31.71 -19.37 -5.96
C THR A 288 -31.47 -17.83 -6.01
N ILE A 289 -32.38 -17.04 -5.41
CA ILE A 289 -32.24 -15.60 -5.27
C ILE A 289 -30.98 -15.29 -4.43
N GLY A 290 -30.69 -16.11 -3.42
CA GLY A 290 -29.46 -16.00 -2.62
C GLY A 290 -28.18 -16.26 -3.42
N ASP A 291 -28.20 -17.21 -4.34
CA ASP A 291 -27.07 -17.45 -5.26
C ASP A 291 -26.77 -16.23 -6.12
N TYR A 292 -27.81 -15.65 -6.72
CA TYR A 292 -27.69 -14.45 -7.53
C TYR A 292 -27.10 -13.27 -6.76
N THR A 293 -27.58 -13.03 -5.55
CA THR A 293 -27.07 -11.95 -4.71
C THR A 293 -25.63 -12.18 -4.25
N ALA A 294 -25.29 -13.42 -3.88
CA ALA A 294 -23.92 -13.77 -3.47
C ALA A 294 -22.93 -13.58 -4.62
N ILE A 295 -23.25 -14.01 -5.85
CA ILE A 295 -22.38 -13.86 -7.02
C ILE A 295 -22.21 -12.37 -7.38
N THR A 296 -23.28 -11.57 -7.28
CA THR A 296 -23.23 -10.13 -7.55
C THR A 296 -22.32 -9.39 -6.54
N GLN A 297 -22.50 -9.66 -5.25
CA GLN A 297 -21.65 -9.07 -4.21
C GLN A 297 -20.19 -9.52 -4.33
N ALA A 298 -19.96 -10.79 -4.66
CA ALA A 298 -18.64 -11.32 -4.89
C ALA A 298 -17.93 -10.61 -6.05
N PHE A 299 -18.65 -10.31 -7.14
CA PHE A 299 -18.11 -9.56 -8.27
C PHE A 299 -17.61 -8.18 -7.84
N VAL A 300 -18.41 -7.43 -7.10
CA VAL A 300 -18.03 -6.11 -6.57
C VAL A 300 -16.83 -6.24 -5.61
N SER A 301 -16.82 -7.25 -4.75
CA SER A 301 -15.72 -7.51 -3.81
C SER A 301 -14.41 -7.82 -4.53
N VAL A 302 -14.43 -8.69 -5.56
CA VAL A 302 -13.26 -9.02 -6.37
C VAL A 302 -12.66 -7.78 -7.04
N GLN A 303 -13.50 -6.90 -7.59
CA GLN A 303 -13.03 -5.65 -8.16
C GLN A 303 -12.33 -4.76 -7.13
N GLY A 304 -12.92 -4.57 -5.96
CA GLY A 304 -12.31 -3.80 -4.86
C GLY A 304 -10.95 -4.37 -4.44
N ILE A 305 -10.84 -5.69 -4.35
CA ILE A 305 -9.58 -6.39 -4.00
C ILE A 305 -8.51 -6.17 -5.08
N LEU A 306 -8.87 -6.22 -6.37
CA LEU A 306 -7.91 -5.99 -7.46
C LEU A 306 -7.39 -4.54 -7.49
N VAL A 307 -8.24 -3.57 -7.17
CA VAL A 307 -7.83 -2.17 -6.98
C VAL A 307 -6.86 -2.06 -5.81
N SER A 308 -7.18 -2.67 -4.67
CA SER A 308 -6.32 -2.70 -3.48
C SER A 308 -4.97 -3.36 -3.74
N LEU A 309 -4.95 -4.49 -4.48
CA LEU A 309 -3.70 -5.14 -4.91
C LEU A 309 -2.83 -4.22 -5.78
N SER A 310 -3.44 -3.54 -6.75
CA SER A 310 -2.72 -2.62 -7.63
C SER A 310 -2.09 -1.47 -6.85
N TYR A 311 -2.80 -0.93 -5.86
CA TYR A 311 -2.29 0.11 -4.96
C TYR A 311 -1.14 -0.43 -4.09
N SER A 312 -1.31 -1.59 -3.45
CA SER A 312 -0.31 -2.21 -2.57
C SER A 312 1.01 -2.48 -3.31
N VAL A 313 0.95 -3.01 -4.54
CA VAL A 313 2.14 -3.26 -5.36
C VAL A 313 2.83 -1.95 -5.76
N SER A 314 2.07 -0.91 -6.11
CA SER A 314 2.62 0.41 -6.48
C SER A 314 3.28 1.11 -5.30
N SER A 315 2.66 1.06 -4.11
CA SER A 315 3.20 1.60 -2.86
C SER A 315 4.47 0.88 -2.46
N LEU A 316 4.50 -0.45 -2.52
CA LEU A 316 5.70 -1.23 -2.22
C LEU A 316 6.88 -0.85 -3.11
N TYR A 317 6.67 -0.62 -4.41
CA TYR A 317 7.76 -0.20 -5.30
C TYR A 317 8.33 1.17 -4.91
N ALA A 318 7.46 2.14 -4.60
CA ALA A 318 7.89 3.47 -4.18
C ALA A 318 8.66 3.43 -2.84
N ASN A 319 8.16 2.64 -1.89
CA ASN A 319 8.78 2.49 -0.58
C ASN A 319 10.11 1.70 -0.65
N ALA A 320 10.21 0.69 -1.53
CA ALA A 320 11.45 -0.08 -1.72
C ALA A 320 12.63 0.79 -2.17
N LEU A 321 12.39 1.81 -3.01
CA LEU A 321 13.43 2.75 -3.42
C LEU A 321 13.93 3.59 -2.24
N ALA A 322 13.01 4.08 -1.40
CA ALA A 322 13.37 4.88 -0.23
C ALA A 322 14.09 4.04 0.85
N ILE A 323 13.64 2.80 1.06
CA ILE A 323 14.26 1.85 1.98
C ILE A 323 15.65 1.42 1.52
N GLN A 324 15.89 1.33 0.21
CA GLN A 324 17.23 1.06 -0.32
C GLN A 324 18.20 2.18 0.06
N GLU A 325 17.79 3.45 -0.02
CA GLU A 325 18.62 4.59 0.42
C GLU A 325 18.92 4.50 1.93
N LEU A 326 17.95 4.10 2.76
CA LEU A 326 18.14 3.88 4.18
C LEU A 326 19.15 2.76 4.46
N ILE A 327 19.01 1.61 3.80
CA ILE A 327 19.95 0.48 3.97
C ILE A 327 21.36 0.91 3.55
N GLN A 328 21.52 1.60 2.42
CA GLN A 328 22.81 2.11 1.97
C GLN A 328 23.45 3.08 2.99
N PHE A 329 22.63 3.94 3.61
CA PHE A 329 23.11 4.84 4.66
C PHE A 329 23.59 4.06 5.90
N LEU A 330 22.84 3.07 6.34
CA LEU A 330 23.20 2.24 7.49
C LEU A 330 24.41 1.32 7.24
N GLU A 331 24.70 1.01 5.99
CA GLU A 331 25.87 0.19 5.55
C GLU A 331 27.14 1.02 5.27
N MET A 332 27.14 2.35 5.45
CA MET A 332 28.34 3.18 5.33
C MET A 332 29.43 2.73 6.33
N SER A 333 30.70 2.92 5.98
CA SER A 333 31.83 2.61 6.88
C SER A 333 31.84 3.54 8.09
N ASP A 334 32.14 2.99 9.27
CA ASP A 334 32.34 3.74 10.50
C ASP A 334 33.77 4.26 10.61
N GLU A 335 33.98 5.37 11.30
CA GLU A 335 35.30 5.99 11.51
C GLU A 335 36.28 5.02 12.19
N LEU A 336 35.82 4.35 13.23
CA LEU A 336 36.60 3.36 13.98
C LEU A 336 37.07 2.17 13.12
N THR A 337 36.24 1.72 12.17
CA THR A 337 36.60 0.62 11.25
C THR A 337 37.63 1.08 10.21
N THR A 338 37.59 2.34 9.84
CA THR A 338 38.53 2.92 8.87
C THR A 338 39.89 3.17 9.50
N GLU A 339 39.94 3.65 10.75
CA GLU A 339 41.18 3.81 11.53
C GLU A 339 41.83 2.45 11.82
N TYR A 340 41.08 1.45 12.27
CA TYR A 340 41.59 0.11 12.55
C TYR A 340 42.19 -0.55 11.30
N ASN A 341 41.50 -0.47 10.16
CA ASN A 341 42.00 -1.00 8.89
C ASN A 341 43.21 -0.23 8.36
N ASN A 342 43.38 1.04 8.68
CA ASN A 342 44.58 1.81 8.31
C ASN A 342 45.77 1.49 9.22
N ILE A 343 45.54 1.26 10.53
CA ILE A 343 46.54 0.84 11.51
C ILE A 343 47.04 -0.56 11.14
N ASP A 344 46.16 -1.51 10.83
CA ASP A 344 46.51 -2.88 10.44
C ASP A 344 47.33 -2.94 9.15
N LYS A 345 47.01 -2.06 8.18
CA LYS A 345 47.78 -1.89 6.95
C LYS A 345 49.16 -1.23 7.18
N SER A 346 49.29 -0.34 8.15
CA SER A 346 50.58 0.27 8.50
C SER A 346 51.52 -0.74 9.13
N PHE A 347 51.01 -1.59 10.05
CA PHE A 347 51.78 -2.67 10.66
C PHE A 347 52.19 -3.77 9.66
N SER A 348 51.30 -4.10 8.72
CA SER A 348 51.61 -5.10 7.65
C SER A 348 52.61 -4.62 6.62
N ASN A 349 52.89 -3.32 6.48
CA ASN A 349 53.87 -2.75 5.57
C ASN A 349 55.24 -2.50 6.22
N GLU A 350 55.34 -2.53 7.55
CA GLU A 350 56.62 -2.43 8.28
C GLU A 350 57.34 -3.79 8.43
N ASP A 351 56.63 -4.90 8.20
CA ASP A 351 57.17 -6.27 8.27
C ASP A 351 57.66 -6.81 6.89
N LYS A 352 57.78 -5.96 5.87
CA LYS A 352 58.37 -6.31 4.56
C LYS A 352 59.63 -5.46 4.29
#